data_090a1bc778b79ec5d0d32fd1d6537205
#
_entry.id   090a1bc778b79ec5d0d32fd1d6537205
#
_cell.length_a   1.000
_cell.length_b   1.000
_cell.length_c   1.000
_cell.angle_alpha   90.00
_cell.angle_beta   90.00
_cell.angle_gamma   90.00
#
_symmetry.space_group_name_H-M   'P 1'
#
loop_
_entity.id
_entity.type
_entity.pdbx_description
1 polymer ?
#
loop_
_entity_poly.entity_id
_entity_poly.type
_entity_poly.pdbx_seq_one_letter_code
_entity_poly.pdbx_strand_id
1 'polypeptide(L)'
;MRRNSNRYKRKNKKYYNCGGYALGTYDWFIPYGRKSLDEDLKNDVEEFYRESEYDIYAFCIDDYNRIAERCIDEMIHYFNGKLREIKKVSDAKENERVIAFRFGAGDFHFMVKGRKGHQWHSKMGGSESIDTFSEEYVMSDPDWGDIYLSDTYLMAMSK
;
A
#
# COMPACT_ATOMS: atom_id res chain seq x y z
N MET A 1 -7.62 -0.15 27.73
CA MET A 1 -7.71 1.09 26.99
C MET A 1 -7.26 0.99 25.53
N ARG A 2 -6.10 0.39 25.22
CA ARG A 2 -5.63 0.24 23.82
C ARG A 2 -6.60 -0.56 22.93
N ARG A 3 -7.25 -1.61 23.45
CA ARG A 3 -8.22 -2.44 22.71
C ARG A 3 -9.47 -1.66 22.29
N ASN A 4 -9.98 -0.75 23.15
CA ASN A 4 -11.15 0.05 22.84
C ASN A 4 -10.86 1.14 21.81
N SER A 5 -9.68 1.73 21.86
CA SER A 5 -9.20 2.72 20.88
C SER A 5 -9.09 2.10 19.47
N ASN A 6 -8.56 0.90 19.36
CA ASN A 6 -8.42 0.21 18.07
C ASN A 6 -9.77 -0.22 17.50
N ARG A 7 -10.70 -0.67 18.34
CA ARG A 7 -12.08 -0.99 17.91
C ARG A 7 -12.80 0.24 17.40
N TYR A 8 -12.66 1.38 18.09
CA TYR A 8 -13.24 2.64 17.65
C TYR A 8 -12.67 3.07 16.30
N LYS A 9 -11.35 3.07 16.15
CA LYS A 9 -10.68 3.39 14.89
C LYS A 9 -11.14 2.49 13.75
N ARG A 10 -11.19 1.18 13.98
CA ARG A 10 -11.60 0.19 12.99
C ARG A 10 -13.04 0.40 12.51
N LYS A 11 -13.95 0.83 13.38
CA LYS A 11 -15.35 1.09 13.04
C LYS A 11 -15.52 2.37 12.23
N ASN A 12 -14.67 3.36 12.44
CA ASN A 12 -14.77 4.65 11.76
C ASN A 12 -13.98 4.65 10.46
N LYS A 13 -14.51 3.96 9.45
CA LYS A 13 -13.87 3.76 8.14
C LYS A 13 -13.47 5.05 7.42
N LYS A 14 -14.04 6.18 7.80
CA LYS A 14 -13.69 7.49 7.23
C LYS A 14 -12.31 8.00 7.67
N TYR A 15 -11.78 7.50 8.77
CA TYR A 15 -10.52 7.99 9.36
C TYR A 15 -9.29 7.23 8.88
N TYR A 16 -9.45 6.18 8.09
CA TYR A 16 -8.31 5.45 7.55
C TYR A 16 -8.49 5.18 6.06
N ASN A 17 -7.37 5.16 5.36
CA ASN A 17 -7.32 4.90 3.92
C ASN A 17 -6.97 3.43 3.62
N CYS A 18 -6.70 3.14 2.34
CA CYS A 18 -6.27 1.80 1.91
C CYS A 18 -5.04 1.30 2.66
N GLY A 19 -4.07 2.17 2.92
CA GLY A 19 -2.85 1.81 3.65
C GLY A 19 -3.13 1.47 5.10
N GLY A 20 -3.86 2.31 5.81
CA GLY A 20 -4.24 2.04 7.20
C GLY A 20 -5.06 0.78 7.36
N TYR A 21 -5.92 0.49 6.38
CA TYR A 21 -6.68 -0.76 6.35
C TYR A 21 -5.77 -1.98 6.12
N ALA A 22 -4.94 -1.94 5.08
CA ALA A 22 -4.09 -3.06 4.70
C ALA A 22 -3.04 -3.39 5.76
N LEU A 23 -2.43 -2.36 6.34
CA LEU A 23 -1.38 -2.51 7.36
C LEU A 23 -1.95 -2.82 8.75
N GLY A 24 -3.26 -2.64 8.95
CA GLY A 24 -3.91 -2.87 10.24
C GLY A 24 -3.64 -1.79 11.27
N THR A 25 -3.20 -0.62 10.86
CA THR A 25 -2.94 0.52 11.73
C THR A 25 -4.18 1.40 11.91
N TYR A 26 -5.13 1.31 11.00
CA TYR A 26 -6.40 2.04 11.01
C TYR A 26 -6.23 3.56 11.15
N ASP A 27 -5.27 4.10 10.41
CA ASP A 27 -4.99 5.52 10.29
C ASP A 27 -4.96 5.95 8.82
N TRP A 28 -4.79 7.23 8.57
CA TRP A 28 -4.56 7.74 7.22
C TRP A 28 -3.08 7.59 6.89
N PHE A 29 -2.71 6.42 6.38
CA PHE A 29 -1.33 6.06 6.15
C PHE A 29 -0.83 6.56 4.81
N ILE A 30 0.28 7.28 4.83
CA ILE A 30 0.98 7.76 3.65
C ILE A 30 2.36 7.08 3.61
N PRO A 31 2.71 6.35 2.53
CA PRO A 31 3.96 5.59 2.47
C PRO A 31 5.23 6.44 2.29
N TYR A 32 5.08 7.76 2.31
CA TYR A 32 6.16 8.72 2.22
C TYR A 32 5.90 9.89 3.18
N GLY A 33 6.91 10.71 3.45
CA GLY A 33 6.72 11.94 4.23
C GLY A 33 6.74 11.77 5.75
N ARG A 34 7.20 10.62 6.23
CA ARG A 34 7.44 10.42 7.66
C ARG A 34 8.92 10.71 7.98
N LYS A 35 9.28 10.85 9.24
CA LYS A 35 10.70 10.96 9.66
C LYS A 35 11.45 9.72 9.23
N SER A 36 12.35 9.87 8.29
CA SER A 36 12.67 8.73 7.51
C SER A 36 14.11 8.65 7.09
N LEU A 37 14.41 7.49 6.50
CA LEU A 37 15.66 7.17 5.86
C LEU A 37 15.94 8.07 4.65
N ASP A 38 14.92 8.54 3.96
CA ASP A 38 15.02 9.33 2.72
C ASP A 38 14.26 10.66 2.87
N GLU A 39 14.99 11.72 3.23
CA GLU A 39 14.43 13.05 3.48
C GLU A 39 13.82 13.69 2.23
N ASP A 40 14.30 13.31 1.05
CA ASP A 40 13.85 13.87 -0.23
C ASP A 40 12.65 13.15 -0.81
N LEU A 41 12.29 11.98 -0.29
CA LEU A 41 11.26 11.14 -0.86
C LEU A 41 9.91 11.86 -0.98
N LYS A 42 9.49 12.57 0.05
CA LYS A 42 8.22 13.29 0.02
C LYS A 42 8.17 14.32 -1.11
N ASN A 43 9.24 15.11 -1.25
CA ASN A 43 9.32 16.13 -2.28
C ASN A 43 9.36 15.50 -3.68
N ASP A 44 10.09 14.42 -3.84
CA ASP A 44 10.20 13.69 -5.09
C ASP A 44 8.86 13.06 -5.50
N VAL A 45 8.11 12.50 -4.54
CA VAL A 45 6.76 11.97 -4.79
C VAL A 45 5.80 13.09 -5.19
N GLU A 46 5.82 14.20 -4.47
CA GLU A 46 4.94 15.33 -4.79
C GLU A 46 5.20 15.90 -6.18
N GLU A 47 6.47 16.02 -6.56
CA GLU A 47 6.86 16.47 -7.89
C GLU A 47 6.44 15.43 -8.96
N PHE A 48 6.68 14.16 -8.70
CA PHE A 48 6.27 13.06 -9.57
C PHE A 48 4.75 13.08 -9.78
N TYR A 49 3.97 13.27 -8.73
CA TYR A 49 2.51 13.34 -8.82
C TYR A 49 2.05 14.52 -9.66
N ARG A 50 2.63 15.69 -9.50
CA ARG A 50 2.26 16.85 -10.31
C ARG A 50 2.45 16.58 -11.82
N GLU A 51 3.56 15.97 -12.18
CA GLU A 51 3.86 15.67 -13.57
C GLU A 51 3.02 14.52 -14.11
N SER A 52 2.86 13.44 -13.34
CA SER A 52 2.13 12.25 -13.76
C SER A 52 0.61 12.45 -13.78
N GLU A 53 0.05 13.30 -12.94
CA GLU A 53 -1.37 13.67 -13.00
C GLU A 53 -1.69 14.42 -14.29
N TYR A 54 -0.76 15.26 -14.76
CA TYR A 54 -0.92 15.98 -16.01
C TYR A 54 -0.76 15.06 -17.22
N ASP A 55 0.23 14.18 -17.19
CA ASP A 55 0.50 13.20 -18.25
C ASP A 55 1.02 11.91 -17.65
N ILE A 56 0.17 10.90 -17.62
CA ILE A 56 0.50 9.57 -17.08
C ILE A 56 1.67 8.91 -17.81
N TYR A 57 1.88 9.27 -19.09
CA TYR A 57 2.94 8.73 -19.93
C TYR A 57 4.22 9.57 -19.91
N ALA A 58 4.30 10.60 -19.07
CA ALA A 58 5.54 11.35 -18.87
C ALA A 58 6.66 10.50 -18.28
N PHE A 59 6.29 9.38 -17.66
CA PHE A 59 7.21 8.44 -17.01
C PHE A 59 6.97 7.03 -17.54
N CYS A 60 8.04 6.21 -17.57
CA CYS A 60 7.95 4.80 -17.89
C CYS A 60 7.71 3.95 -16.62
N ILE A 61 7.42 2.66 -16.80
CA ILE A 61 7.18 1.74 -15.68
C ILE A 61 8.36 1.72 -14.70
N ASP A 62 9.59 1.76 -15.19
CA ASP A 62 10.77 1.77 -14.34
C ASP A 62 10.82 2.99 -13.41
N ASP A 63 10.32 4.13 -13.85
CA ASP A 63 10.23 5.32 -13.00
C ASP A 63 9.22 5.12 -11.86
N TYR A 64 8.05 4.56 -12.18
CA TYR A 64 7.05 4.23 -11.16
C TYR A 64 7.61 3.19 -10.16
N ASN A 65 8.31 2.18 -10.64
CA ASN A 65 8.93 1.15 -9.81
C ASN A 65 9.99 1.75 -8.88
N ARG A 66 10.80 2.66 -9.37
CA ARG A 66 11.84 3.32 -8.57
C ARG A 66 11.24 4.07 -7.38
N ILE A 67 10.17 4.81 -7.59
CA ILE A 67 9.48 5.51 -6.51
C ILE A 67 8.79 4.52 -5.56
N ALA A 68 8.14 3.49 -6.11
CA ALA A 68 7.51 2.44 -5.29
C ALA A 68 8.51 1.77 -4.35
N GLU A 69 9.70 1.42 -4.85
CA GLU A 69 10.76 0.79 -4.05
C GLU A 69 11.26 1.70 -2.93
N ARG A 70 11.40 2.99 -3.19
CA ARG A 70 11.75 3.97 -2.16
C ARG A 70 10.66 4.06 -1.08
N CYS A 71 9.40 4.04 -1.47
CA CYS A 71 8.28 4.02 -0.51
C CYS A 71 8.30 2.76 0.36
N ILE A 72 8.61 1.61 -0.23
CA ILE A 72 8.70 0.34 0.50
C ILE A 72 9.85 0.38 1.52
N ASP A 73 11.02 0.86 1.12
CA ASP A 73 12.16 1.01 2.04
C ASP A 73 11.82 1.93 3.21
N GLU A 74 11.10 3.02 2.93
CA GLU A 74 10.58 3.93 3.94
C GLU A 74 9.65 3.24 4.93
N MET A 75 8.70 2.47 4.41
CA MET A 75 7.73 1.73 5.23
C MET A 75 8.41 0.69 6.11
N ILE A 76 9.35 -0.06 5.55
CA ILE A 76 10.13 -1.06 6.29
C ILE A 76 10.89 -0.41 7.44
N HIS A 77 11.53 0.73 7.18
CA HIS A 77 12.21 1.50 8.21
C HIS A 77 11.25 2.00 9.29
N TYR A 78 10.14 2.57 8.87
CA TYR A 78 9.11 3.11 9.78
C TYR A 78 8.57 2.05 10.74
N PHE A 79 8.29 0.85 10.25
CA PHE A 79 7.75 -0.23 11.05
C PHE A 79 8.80 -1.05 11.82
N ASN A 80 10.06 -0.69 11.70
CA ASN A 80 11.16 -1.17 12.54
C ASN A 80 11.19 -2.70 12.71
N GLY A 81 11.28 -3.42 11.58
CA GLY A 81 11.39 -4.88 11.56
C GLY A 81 10.07 -5.65 11.57
N LYS A 82 8.94 -4.98 11.71
CA LYS A 82 7.61 -5.62 11.64
C LYS A 82 7.14 -5.82 10.21
N LEU A 83 7.66 -5.06 9.27
CA LEU A 83 7.31 -5.13 7.84
C LEU A 83 8.54 -5.55 7.06
N ARG A 84 8.36 -6.48 6.11
CA ARG A 84 9.42 -6.92 5.21
C ARG A 84 8.87 -7.13 3.81
N GLU A 85 9.70 -6.92 2.81
CA GLU A 85 9.36 -7.24 1.43
C GLU A 85 9.47 -8.75 1.21
N ILE A 86 8.51 -9.32 0.47
CA ILE A 86 8.51 -10.72 0.06
C ILE A 86 8.32 -10.80 -1.45
N LYS A 87 8.77 -11.88 -2.06
CA LYS A 87 8.66 -12.08 -3.52
C LYS A 87 7.37 -12.76 -3.93
N LYS A 88 6.85 -13.65 -3.09
CA LYS A 88 5.62 -14.41 -3.35
C LYS A 88 4.83 -14.60 -2.07
N VAL A 89 3.55 -14.83 -2.21
CA VAL A 89 2.62 -14.99 -1.07
C VAL A 89 3.08 -16.07 -0.12
N SER A 90 3.60 -17.20 -0.65
CA SER A 90 4.06 -18.32 0.17
C SER A 90 5.29 -18.03 1.02
N ASP A 91 5.97 -16.92 0.82
CA ASP A 91 7.08 -16.48 1.67
C ASP A 91 6.61 -15.92 3.01
N ALA A 92 5.33 -15.60 3.15
CA ALA A 92 4.77 -15.11 4.40
C ALA A 92 4.55 -16.23 5.40
N LYS A 93 4.72 -15.91 6.68
CA LYS A 93 4.43 -16.80 7.80
C LYS A 93 2.96 -16.71 8.18
N GLU A 94 2.43 -17.72 8.89
CA GLU A 94 1.03 -17.75 9.32
C GLU A 94 0.61 -16.53 10.15
N ASN A 95 1.51 -16.03 10.97
CA ASN A 95 1.25 -14.86 11.80
C ASN A 95 1.51 -13.54 11.10
N GLU A 96 1.74 -13.56 9.81
CA GLU A 96 1.97 -12.35 9.03
C GLU A 96 0.78 -12.05 8.13
N ARG A 97 0.49 -10.76 8.01
CA ARG A 97 -0.47 -10.23 7.05
C ARG A 97 0.24 -9.98 5.73
N VAL A 98 -0.32 -10.43 4.62
CA VAL A 98 0.25 -10.22 3.28
C VAL A 98 -0.41 -9.01 2.65
N ILE A 99 0.41 -8.09 2.16
CA ILE A 99 0.00 -6.81 1.64
C ILE A 99 0.60 -6.62 0.25
N ALA A 100 -0.23 -6.15 -0.69
CA ALA A 100 0.22 -5.74 -2.01
C ALA A 100 0.17 -4.22 -2.13
N PHE A 101 1.18 -3.65 -2.78
CA PHE A 101 1.34 -2.22 -2.96
C PHE A 101 1.66 -1.89 -4.41
N ARG A 102 1.03 -0.84 -4.93
CA ARG A 102 1.41 -0.21 -6.21
C ARG A 102 1.49 1.29 -6.07
N PHE A 103 2.42 1.87 -6.79
CA PHE A 103 2.56 3.30 -6.97
C PHE A 103 2.05 3.69 -8.36
N GLY A 104 1.35 4.80 -8.44
CA GLY A 104 0.72 5.24 -9.69
C GLY A 104 0.83 6.72 -9.96
N ALA A 105 0.12 7.15 -10.99
CA ALA A 105 0.02 8.54 -11.37
C ALA A 105 -0.89 9.30 -10.39
N GLY A 106 -0.30 10.15 -9.56
CA GLY A 106 -1.03 10.94 -8.58
C GLY A 106 -1.58 10.19 -7.38
N ASP A 107 -1.33 8.89 -7.25
CA ASP A 107 -1.87 8.08 -6.16
C ASP A 107 -1.07 6.81 -5.92
N PHE A 108 -1.29 6.20 -4.79
CA PHE A 108 -0.79 4.88 -4.42
C PHE A 108 -1.97 4.01 -3.96
N HIS A 109 -1.78 2.71 -3.93
CA HIS A 109 -2.83 1.81 -3.45
C HIS A 109 -2.28 0.58 -2.75
N PHE A 110 -3.02 0.13 -1.75
CA PHE A 110 -2.72 -1.07 -0.96
C PHE A 110 -3.89 -2.04 -1.03
N MET A 111 -3.57 -3.32 -1.06
CA MET A 111 -4.54 -4.39 -0.86
C MET A 111 -4.01 -5.37 0.17
N VAL A 112 -4.88 -6.06 0.88
CA VAL A 112 -4.52 -7.05 1.88
C VAL A 112 -5.17 -8.38 1.58
N LYS A 113 -4.39 -9.48 1.72
CA LYS A 113 -4.89 -10.83 1.53
C LYS A 113 -5.86 -11.20 2.65
N GLY A 114 -7.00 -11.77 2.28
CA GLY A 114 -7.96 -12.31 3.22
C GLY A 114 -7.44 -13.57 3.89
N ARG A 115 -8.04 -13.93 5.02
CA ARG A 115 -7.65 -15.10 5.82
C ARG A 115 -7.99 -16.42 5.14
N LYS A 116 -9.05 -16.45 4.32
CA LYS A 116 -9.55 -17.66 3.68
C LYS A 116 -9.50 -17.55 2.17
N GLY A 117 -9.05 -18.63 1.51
CA GLY A 117 -9.03 -18.72 0.05
C GLY A 117 -8.04 -17.76 -0.60
N HIS A 118 -8.36 -17.38 -1.83
CA HIS A 118 -7.52 -16.51 -2.66
C HIS A 118 -8.13 -15.10 -2.81
N GLN A 119 -8.87 -14.65 -1.82
CA GLN A 119 -9.50 -13.34 -1.84
C GLN A 119 -8.60 -12.28 -1.22
N TRP A 120 -8.63 -11.10 -1.82
CA TRP A 120 -7.94 -9.91 -1.35
C TRP A 120 -8.95 -8.79 -1.12
N HIS A 121 -8.65 -7.89 -0.22
CA HIS A 121 -9.52 -6.80 0.15
C HIS A 121 -8.81 -5.46 0.05
N SER A 122 -9.58 -4.44 -0.30
CA SER A 122 -9.06 -3.08 -0.46
C SER A 122 -10.09 -2.07 0.00
N LYS A 123 -9.64 -1.06 0.71
CA LYS A 123 -10.47 0.08 1.08
C LYS A 123 -10.20 1.24 0.10
N MET A 124 -11.27 1.83 -0.40
CA MET A 124 -11.18 2.92 -1.37
C MET A 124 -11.12 4.28 -0.67
N GLY A 125 -9.89 4.73 -0.37
CA GLY A 125 -9.64 6.05 0.21
C GLY A 125 -10.46 6.34 1.45
N GLY A 126 -11.11 7.51 1.49
CA GLY A 126 -12.00 7.92 2.59
C GLY A 126 -13.40 7.31 2.53
N SER A 127 -13.71 6.50 1.51
CA SER A 127 -15.01 5.83 1.41
C SER A 127 -15.12 4.72 2.46
N GLU A 128 -16.35 4.35 2.81
CA GLU A 128 -16.60 3.23 3.73
C GLU A 128 -16.57 1.87 3.02
N SER A 129 -16.42 1.85 1.71
CA SER A 129 -16.45 0.63 0.91
C SER A 129 -15.16 -0.17 1.05
N ILE A 130 -15.32 -1.47 1.24
CA ILE A 130 -14.24 -2.45 1.18
C ILE A 130 -14.57 -3.40 0.05
N ASP A 131 -13.74 -3.38 -0.99
CA ASP A 131 -13.93 -4.20 -2.17
C ASP A 131 -13.12 -5.49 -2.07
N THR A 132 -13.59 -6.52 -2.76
CA THR A 132 -12.96 -7.84 -2.80
C THR A 132 -12.47 -8.14 -4.20
N PHE A 133 -11.24 -8.65 -4.29
CA PHE A 133 -10.58 -8.97 -5.56
C PHE A 133 -10.03 -10.39 -5.52
N SER A 134 -9.91 -11.01 -6.70
CA SER A 134 -9.22 -12.29 -6.82
C SER A 134 -7.71 -12.13 -6.73
N GLU A 135 -7.02 -13.18 -6.32
CA GLU A 135 -5.55 -13.19 -6.31
C GLU A 135 -4.97 -12.98 -7.70
N GLU A 136 -5.60 -13.55 -8.72
CA GLU A 136 -5.21 -13.33 -10.12
C GLU A 136 -5.25 -11.86 -10.49
N TYR A 137 -6.31 -11.13 -10.14
CA TYR A 137 -6.42 -9.69 -10.36
C TYR A 137 -5.30 -8.91 -9.69
N VAL A 138 -4.99 -9.26 -8.43
CA VAL A 138 -3.96 -8.56 -7.65
C VAL A 138 -2.56 -8.80 -8.22
N MET A 139 -2.28 -10.02 -8.68
CA MET A 139 -0.93 -10.46 -9.01
C MET A 139 -0.58 -10.36 -10.49
N SER A 140 -1.56 -10.50 -11.41
CA SER A 140 -1.23 -10.78 -12.81
C SER A 140 -1.39 -9.63 -13.76
N ASP A 141 -2.02 -8.54 -13.36
CA ASP A 141 -2.27 -7.57 -14.35
C ASP A 141 -2.02 -6.19 -13.99
N PRO A 142 -1.71 -5.39 -15.02
CA PRO A 142 -1.57 -3.97 -14.85
C PRO A 142 -2.77 -3.30 -14.18
N ASP A 143 -3.91 -3.97 -14.08
CA ASP A 143 -5.14 -3.26 -13.77
C ASP A 143 -5.63 -3.28 -12.34
N TRP A 144 -4.95 -2.57 -11.48
CA TRP A 144 -5.62 -2.02 -10.29
C TRP A 144 -6.39 -0.73 -10.63
N GLY A 145 -6.53 -0.41 -11.90
CA GLY A 145 -6.99 0.85 -12.45
C GLY A 145 -5.90 1.45 -13.34
N ASP A 146 -6.29 2.29 -14.27
CA ASP A 146 -5.42 2.80 -15.34
C ASP A 146 -4.20 3.60 -14.87
N ILE A 147 -4.17 4.02 -13.60
CA ILE A 147 -3.11 4.89 -13.08
C ILE A 147 -2.01 4.17 -12.30
N TYR A 148 -2.24 2.94 -11.84
CA TYR A 148 -1.28 2.21 -10.98
C TYR A 148 -0.28 1.42 -11.81
N LEU A 149 0.71 2.12 -12.35
CA LEU A 149 1.61 1.63 -13.39
C LEU A 149 2.87 0.93 -12.88
N SER A 150 3.17 0.99 -11.59
CA SER A 150 4.28 0.20 -11.05
C SER A 150 3.97 -1.29 -11.07
N ASP A 151 5.00 -2.12 -10.91
CA ASP A 151 4.81 -3.54 -10.58
C ASP A 151 4.06 -3.70 -9.26
N THR A 152 3.53 -4.90 -9.03
CA THR A 152 2.95 -5.26 -7.74
C THR A 152 4.05 -5.68 -6.79
N TYR A 153 4.19 -4.96 -5.68
CA TYR A 153 5.14 -5.28 -4.61
C TYR A 153 4.41 -5.96 -3.47
N LEU A 154 4.99 -7.03 -2.94
CA LEU A 154 4.43 -7.78 -1.83
C LEU A 154 5.22 -7.53 -0.55
N MET A 155 4.49 -7.40 0.54
CA MET A 155 5.06 -7.24 1.88
C MET A 155 4.35 -8.17 2.87
N ALA A 156 5.06 -8.51 3.93
CA ALA A 156 4.52 -9.26 5.05
C ALA A 156 4.65 -8.41 6.32
N MET A 157 3.54 -8.26 7.02
CA MET A 157 3.44 -7.48 8.26
C MET A 157 3.15 -8.39 9.43
N SER A 158 3.96 -8.36 10.47
CA SER A 158 3.73 -9.10 11.71
C SER A 158 2.43 -8.63 12.37
N LYS A 159 1.64 -9.57 12.76
CA LYS A 159 0.39 -9.29 13.49
C LYS A 159 0.65 -9.01 14.97
#